data_25209a4a8c922b27c3c6034957ce57c6
#
_entry.id   25209a4a8c922b27c3c6034957ce57c6
#
_cell.length_a   1.000
_cell.length_b   1.000
_cell.length_c   1.000
_cell.angle_alpha   90.00
_cell.angle_beta   90.00
_cell.angle_gamma   90.00
#
_symmetry.space_group_name_H-M   'P 1'
#
loop_
_entity.id
_entity.type
_entity.pdbx_description
1 polymer ?
#
loop_
_entity_poly.entity_id
_entity_poly.type
_entity_poly.pdbx_seq_one_letter_code
_entity_poly.pdbx_strand_id
1 'polypeptide(L)'
;YSVTLFLVRSWMGLGLCALLFVTVATASRIPARRFFGLLVPVYVIVAFTVLFNGFSLDVGQAASAAPLALGDVSAGVLAAWEPVALIGSFGLVPAGLARGLFFAVRIVLLVVASLTVTYTTTSTELTDALGFFLRPLKRLGVPTDDIAMVFSLALRFIPVTAEEFGRVHDAQWARGASFAEGSLWERLRAWQTVLIPLFVGLFRRADSLAVAMDARCYGAPDVERTSLAPRAFSGRSGLVLAVGLLACIGLAVWL
;
A
#
# COMPACT_ATOMS: atom_id res chain seq x y z
N TYR A 1 4.43 1.55 -11.50
CA TYR A 1 5.52 0.67 -11.04
C TYR A 1 5.01 -0.72 -10.67
N SER A 2 4.03 -0.87 -9.75
CA SER A 2 3.52 -2.19 -9.33
C SER A 2 3.01 -3.00 -10.51
N VAL A 3 2.19 -2.41 -11.38
CA VAL A 3 1.70 -3.07 -12.60
C VAL A 3 2.84 -3.48 -13.52
N THR A 4 3.82 -2.61 -13.75
CA THR A 4 5.00 -2.88 -14.58
C THR A 4 5.78 -4.08 -14.03
N LEU A 5 5.94 -4.15 -12.72
CA LEU A 5 6.66 -5.22 -12.04
C LEU A 5 5.99 -6.59 -12.22
N PHE A 6 4.65 -6.62 -12.39
CA PHE A 6 3.92 -7.85 -12.73
C PHE A 6 4.00 -8.22 -14.21
N LEU A 7 4.08 -7.24 -15.10
CA LEU A 7 4.20 -7.50 -16.54
C LEU A 7 5.59 -8.02 -16.95
N VAL A 8 6.62 -7.61 -16.20
CA VAL A 8 8.00 -8.04 -16.47
C VAL A 8 8.17 -9.54 -16.22
N ARG A 9 8.64 -10.27 -17.23
CA ARG A 9 8.88 -11.72 -17.19
C ARG A 9 10.37 -12.09 -17.23
N SER A 10 11.26 -11.11 -17.48
CA SER A 10 12.70 -11.32 -17.61
C SER A 10 13.48 -10.87 -16.38
N TRP A 11 14.64 -11.49 -16.11
CA TRP A 11 15.56 -11.06 -15.06
C TRP A 11 16.15 -9.68 -15.31
N MET A 12 16.40 -9.35 -16.58
CA MET A 12 16.90 -8.02 -16.96
C MET A 12 15.88 -6.93 -16.64
N GLY A 13 14.60 -7.18 -16.93
CA GLY A 13 13.55 -6.25 -16.60
C GLY A 13 13.36 -6.07 -15.10
N LEU A 14 13.48 -7.15 -14.32
CA LEU A 14 13.42 -7.07 -12.87
C LEU A 14 14.61 -6.29 -12.31
N GLY A 15 15.82 -6.46 -12.88
CA GLY A 15 17.01 -5.68 -12.54
C GLY A 15 16.85 -4.18 -12.84
N LEU A 16 16.25 -3.84 -14.00
CA LEU A 16 15.97 -2.45 -14.37
C LEU A 16 14.90 -1.83 -13.47
N CYS A 17 13.87 -2.59 -13.12
CA CYS A 17 12.87 -2.16 -12.12
C CYS A 17 13.51 -1.92 -10.75
N ALA A 18 14.43 -2.80 -10.33
CA ALA A 18 15.17 -2.63 -9.08
C ALA A 18 16.05 -1.38 -9.11
N LEU A 19 16.75 -1.14 -10.21
CA LEU A 19 17.59 0.05 -10.39
C LEU A 19 16.75 1.32 -10.36
N LEU A 20 15.64 1.36 -11.07
CA LEU A 20 14.70 2.48 -11.04
C LEU A 20 14.17 2.72 -9.62
N PHE A 21 13.84 1.65 -8.89
CA PHE A 21 13.42 1.75 -7.50
C PHE A 21 14.53 2.32 -6.61
N VAL A 22 15.77 1.82 -6.72
CA VAL A 22 16.91 2.29 -5.93
C VAL A 22 17.17 3.77 -6.18
N THR A 23 17.06 4.26 -7.41
CA THR A 23 17.21 5.70 -7.72
C THR A 23 16.15 6.55 -7.02
N VAL A 24 14.88 6.09 -6.99
CA VAL A 24 13.79 6.77 -6.29
C VAL A 24 14.00 6.71 -4.77
N ALA A 25 14.37 5.56 -4.24
CA ALA A 25 14.58 5.35 -2.80
C ALA A 25 15.76 6.20 -2.27
N THR A 26 16.85 6.29 -3.02
CA THR A 26 18.00 7.15 -2.66
C THR A 26 17.64 8.64 -2.71
N ALA A 27 16.83 9.05 -3.69
CA ALA A 27 16.31 10.42 -3.75
C ALA A 27 15.40 10.76 -2.57
N SER A 28 14.69 9.78 -2.02
CA SER A 28 13.78 9.94 -0.86
C SER A 28 14.50 10.05 0.49
N ARG A 29 15.83 9.85 0.54
CA ARG A 29 16.68 9.96 1.76
C ARG A 29 16.18 9.15 2.97
N ILE A 30 15.46 8.06 2.75
CA ILE A 30 14.96 7.21 3.83
C ILE A 30 16.10 6.32 4.35
N PRO A 31 16.33 6.23 5.67
CA PRO A 31 17.37 5.37 6.21
C PRO A 31 17.03 3.88 5.98
N ALA A 32 17.89 3.18 5.24
CA ALA A 32 17.71 1.77 4.87
C ALA A 32 17.44 0.84 6.08
N ARG A 33 17.96 1.20 7.25
CA ARG A 33 17.77 0.44 8.49
C ARG A 33 16.29 0.25 8.89
N ARG A 34 15.41 1.21 8.55
CA ARG A 34 13.97 1.12 8.83
C ARG A 34 13.27 0.08 7.95
N PHE A 35 13.75 -0.10 6.71
CA PHE A 35 13.22 -1.13 5.82
C PHE A 35 13.48 -2.54 6.34
N PHE A 36 14.70 -2.80 6.85
CA PHE A 36 15.08 -4.14 7.33
C PHE A 36 14.20 -4.63 8.48
N GLY A 37 13.84 -3.76 9.43
CA GLY A 37 13.00 -4.14 10.56
C GLY A 37 11.57 -4.52 10.16
N LEU A 38 11.01 -3.83 9.17
CA LEU A 38 9.65 -4.08 8.68
C LEU A 38 9.56 -5.22 7.66
N LEU A 39 10.69 -5.62 7.10
CA LEU A 39 10.77 -6.76 6.16
C LEU A 39 10.82 -8.13 6.86
N VAL A 40 10.91 -8.19 8.20
CA VAL A 40 10.97 -9.47 8.93
C VAL A 40 9.83 -10.42 8.54
N PRO A 41 8.54 -10.03 8.52
CA PRO A 41 7.48 -10.94 8.08
C PRO A 41 7.58 -11.30 6.59
N VAL A 42 8.17 -10.42 5.78
CA VAL A 42 8.36 -10.64 4.34
C VAL A 42 9.43 -11.71 4.10
N TYR A 43 10.47 -11.76 4.94
CA TYR A 43 11.50 -12.80 4.82
C TYR A 43 10.92 -14.22 5.02
N VAL A 44 9.93 -14.37 5.89
CA VAL A 44 9.23 -15.66 6.06
C VAL A 44 8.50 -16.04 4.78
N ILE A 45 7.77 -15.09 4.15
CA ILE A 45 7.05 -15.33 2.89
C ILE A 45 8.04 -15.65 1.77
N VAL A 46 9.14 -14.91 1.69
CA VAL A 46 10.22 -15.12 0.71
C VAL A 46 10.85 -16.50 0.87
N ALA A 47 11.22 -16.89 2.10
CA ALA A 47 11.78 -18.20 2.38
C ALA A 47 10.81 -19.33 1.99
N PHE A 48 9.52 -19.17 2.32
CA PHE A 48 8.48 -20.12 1.95
C PHE A 48 8.29 -20.21 0.43
N THR A 49 8.29 -19.07 -0.26
CA THR A 49 8.17 -19.01 -1.74
C THR A 49 9.34 -19.73 -2.41
N VAL A 50 10.56 -19.49 -1.96
CA VAL A 50 11.76 -20.15 -2.51
C VAL A 50 11.75 -21.64 -2.21
N LEU A 51 11.41 -22.04 -0.99
CA LEU A 51 11.31 -23.45 -0.59
C LEU A 51 10.25 -24.19 -1.44
N PHE A 52 9.03 -23.67 -1.50
CA PHE A 52 7.94 -24.34 -2.24
C PHE A 52 8.17 -24.39 -3.74
N ASN A 53 8.85 -23.42 -4.33
CA ASN A 53 9.22 -23.48 -5.74
C ASN A 53 10.46 -24.36 -5.98
N GLY A 54 11.35 -24.48 -5.00
CA GLY A 54 12.55 -25.31 -5.10
C GLY A 54 12.28 -26.80 -4.88
N PHE A 55 11.31 -27.13 -4.01
CA PHE A 55 10.89 -28.50 -3.74
C PHE A 55 9.64 -28.86 -4.53
N SER A 56 9.71 -29.88 -5.35
CA SER A 56 8.57 -30.38 -6.11
C SER A 56 8.20 -31.79 -5.66
N LEU A 57 6.89 -32.04 -5.55
CA LEU A 57 6.33 -33.37 -5.26
C LEU A 57 6.43 -34.30 -6.50
N ASP A 58 6.55 -33.70 -7.70
CA ASP A 58 6.71 -34.45 -8.95
C ASP A 58 7.76 -33.75 -9.82
N VAL A 59 8.97 -34.27 -9.76
CA VAL A 59 10.13 -33.77 -10.49
C VAL A 59 9.93 -33.82 -11.99
N GLY A 60 9.18 -34.81 -12.49
CA GLY A 60 8.91 -34.98 -13.93
C GLY A 60 8.00 -33.87 -14.48
N GLN A 61 6.94 -33.52 -13.77
CA GLN A 61 6.04 -32.42 -14.16
C GLN A 61 6.66 -31.03 -13.96
N ALA A 62 7.45 -30.87 -12.91
CA ALA A 62 8.13 -29.60 -12.63
C ALA A 62 9.23 -29.28 -13.65
N ALA A 63 9.90 -30.29 -14.17
CA ALA A 63 10.88 -30.13 -15.25
C ALA A 63 10.23 -29.79 -16.60
N SER A 64 9.00 -30.29 -16.86
CA SER A 64 8.25 -30.02 -18.08
C SER A 64 7.41 -28.74 -18.04
N ALA A 65 7.20 -28.15 -16.87
CA ALA A 65 6.53 -26.86 -16.75
C ALA A 65 7.35 -25.79 -17.50
N ALA A 66 6.75 -25.21 -18.55
CA ALA A 66 7.39 -24.28 -19.46
C ALA A 66 8.26 -23.27 -18.70
N PRO A 67 9.51 -23.07 -19.08
CA PRO A 67 10.35 -22.05 -18.48
C PRO A 67 9.61 -20.72 -18.64
N LEU A 68 9.40 -20.01 -17.53
CA LEU A 68 9.15 -18.58 -17.64
C LEU A 68 10.28 -18.09 -18.56
N ALA A 69 9.96 -17.30 -19.58
CA ALA A 69 10.95 -16.72 -20.47
C ALA A 69 11.92 -15.88 -19.61
N LEU A 70 12.86 -16.56 -19.02
CA LEU A 70 13.97 -16.03 -18.26
C LEU A 70 14.93 -15.56 -19.35
N GLY A 71 14.91 -14.27 -19.65
CA GLY A 71 15.74 -13.69 -20.69
C GLY A 71 17.16 -14.23 -20.61
N ASP A 72 17.48 -14.98 -21.59
CA ASP A 72 18.70 -15.48 -22.23
C ASP A 72 19.94 -15.90 -21.42
N VAL A 73 20.22 -15.43 -20.22
CA VAL A 73 21.54 -15.67 -19.63
C VAL A 73 21.54 -16.67 -18.47
N SER A 74 20.48 -16.74 -17.67
CA SER A 74 20.46 -17.60 -16.47
C SER A 74 19.67 -18.89 -16.65
N ALA A 75 18.71 -18.93 -17.57
CA ALA A 75 17.94 -20.12 -17.86
C ALA A 75 18.83 -21.24 -18.45
N GLY A 76 19.82 -20.88 -19.26
CA GLY A 76 20.74 -21.84 -19.86
C GLY A 76 21.64 -22.55 -18.84
N VAL A 77 22.14 -21.84 -17.85
CA VAL A 77 23.04 -22.41 -16.84
C VAL A 77 22.28 -23.24 -15.80
N LEU A 78 21.11 -22.75 -15.35
CA LEU A 78 20.31 -23.45 -14.33
C LEU A 78 19.40 -24.52 -14.91
N ALA A 79 18.99 -24.41 -16.19
CA ALA A 79 18.27 -25.46 -16.89
C ALA A 79 19.14 -26.65 -17.26
N ALA A 80 20.47 -26.46 -17.35
CA ALA A 80 21.45 -27.52 -17.59
C ALA A 80 21.71 -28.41 -16.36
N TRP A 81 21.25 -28.00 -15.17
CA TRP A 81 21.39 -28.82 -13.97
C TRP A 81 20.23 -29.80 -13.88
N GLU A 82 20.57 -31.07 -13.92
CA GLU A 82 19.57 -32.12 -13.77
C GLU A 82 18.86 -32.05 -12.41
N PRO A 83 17.54 -32.26 -12.37
CA PRO A 83 16.81 -32.30 -11.13
C PRO A 83 17.30 -33.45 -10.23
N VAL A 84 17.62 -33.16 -8.98
CA VAL A 84 18.11 -34.15 -8.02
C VAL A 84 16.90 -34.75 -7.30
N ALA A 85 16.56 -36.00 -7.64
CA ALA A 85 15.58 -36.76 -6.89
C ALA A 85 16.17 -37.20 -5.55
N LEU A 86 15.54 -36.80 -4.44
CA LEU A 86 15.96 -37.14 -3.08
C LEU A 86 15.32 -38.44 -2.61
N ILE A 87 13.99 -38.61 -2.78
CA ILE A 87 13.25 -39.82 -2.39
C ILE A 87 12.06 -39.98 -3.35
N GLY A 88 12.10 -41.01 -4.25
CA GLY A 88 11.01 -41.27 -5.19
C GLY A 88 10.79 -40.15 -6.21
N SER A 89 9.58 -39.59 -6.26
CA SER A 89 9.23 -38.45 -7.12
C SER A 89 9.53 -37.07 -6.46
N PHE A 90 9.94 -37.06 -5.20
CA PHE A 90 10.25 -35.85 -4.44
C PHE A 90 11.70 -35.43 -4.65
N GLY A 91 11.92 -34.21 -5.09
CA GLY A 91 13.27 -33.75 -5.35
C GLY A 91 13.41 -32.21 -5.47
N LEU A 92 14.65 -31.80 -5.58
CA LEU A 92 15.03 -30.40 -5.72
C LEU A 92 15.18 -30.07 -7.20
N VAL A 93 14.41 -29.09 -7.67
CA VAL A 93 14.41 -28.65 -9.06
C VAL A 93 15.13 -27.30 -9.15
N PRO A 94 16.34 -27.24 -9.73
CA PRO A 94 17.11 -25.98 -9.80
C PRO A 94 16.38 -24.88 -10.57
N ALA A 95 15.63 -25.23 -11.62
CA ALA A 95 14.77 -24.29 -12.34
C ALA A 95 13.64 -23.72 -11.45
N GLY A 96 13.10 -24.53 -10.53
CA GLY A 96 12.14 -24.10 -9.52
C GLY A 96 12.74 -23.11 -8.53
N LEU A 97 13.97 -23.33 -8.10
CA LEU A 97 14.71 -22.43 -7.23
C LEU A 97 14.92 -21.05 -7.89
N ALA A 98 15.29 -21.01 -9.17
CA ALA A 98 15.43 -19.78 -9.94
C ALA A 98 14.10 -19.03 -10.05
N ARG A 99 12.98 -19.74 -10.29
CA ARG A 99 11.63 -19.16 -10.28
C ARG A 99 11.27 -18.62 -8.90
N GLY A 100 11.52 -19.40 -7.85
CA GLY A 100 11.28 -18.98 -6.47
C GLY A 100 12.04 -17.72 -6.12
N LEU A 101 13.31 -17.62 -6.52
CA LEU A 101 14.15 -16.45 -6.31
C LEU A 101 13.63 -15.23 -7.10
N PHE A 102 13.18 -15.43 -8.34
CA PHE A 102 12.58 -14.37 -9.16
C PHE A 102 11.32 -13.79 -8.50
N PHE A 103 10.42 -14.66 -8.03
CA PHE A 103 9.21 -14.22 -7.31
C PHE A 103 9.56 -13.59 -5.96
N ALA A 104 10.54 -14.12 -5.25
CA ALA A 104 11.02 -13.57 -3.98
C ALA A 104 11.52 -12.13 -4.14
N VAL A 105 12.39 -11.88 -5.12
CA VAL A 105 12.89 -10.52 -5.42
C VAL A 105 11.74 -9.60 -5.83
N ARG A 106 10.80 -10.08 -6.64
CA ARG A 106 9.60 -9.33 -7.04
C ARG A 106 8.76 -8.91 -5.83
N ILE A 107 8.49 -9.85 -4.91
CA ILE A 107 7.73 -9.56 -3.68
C ILE A 107 8.45 -8.52 -2.83
N VAL A 108 9.76 -8.67 -2.62
CA VAL A 108 10.56 -7.70 -1.86
C VAL A 108 10.49 -6.32 -2.50
N LEU A 109 10.69 -6.20 -3.81
CA LEU A 109 10.61 -4.92 -4.52
C LEU A 109 9.24 -4.27 -4.40
N LEU A 110 8.17 -5.06 -4.49
CA LEU A 110 6.81 -4.57 -4.37
C LEU A 110 6.53 -4.04 -2.97
N VAL A 111 6.91 -4.79 -1.94
CA VAL A 111 6.71 -4.40 -0.54
C VAL A 111 7.54 -3.17 -0.20
N VAL A 112 8.81 -3.13 -0.59
CA VAL A 112 9.67 -1.99 -0.31
C VAL A 112 9.20 -0.73 -1.05
N ALA A 113 8.69 -0.86 -2.28
CA ALA A 113 8.07 0.24 -3.01
C ALA A 113 6.82 0.77 -2.28
N SER A 114 5.95 -0.12 -1.81
CA SER A 114 4.77 0.26 -1.02
C SER A 114 5.15 0.97 0.28
N LEU A 115 6.13 0.44 1.01
CA LEU A 115 6.65 1.06 2.23
C LEU A 115 7.25 2.44 1.96
N THR A 116 7.96 2.63 0.84
CA THR A 116 8.51 3.93 0.46
C THR A 116 7.41 4.97 0.33
N VAL A 117 6.31 4.65 -0.36
CA VAL A 117 5.16 5.55 -0.50
C VAL A 117 4.57 5.87 0.88
N THR A 118 4.38 4.86 1.73
CA THR A 118 3.82 5.04 3.07
C THR A 118 4.67 5.95 3.95
N TYR A 119 6.00 5.89 3.84
CA TYR A 119 6.91 6.74 4.62
C TYR A 119 7.12 8.14 4.05
N THR A 120 6.93 8.33 2.75
CA THR A 120 7.17 9.63 2.10
C THR A 120 5.92 10.48 1.99
N THR A 121 4.73 9.85 2.00
CA THR A 121 3.47 10.55 1.75
C THR A 121 2.66 10.65 3.05
N THR A 122 2.34 11.85 3.47
CA THR A 122 1.42 12.08 4.59
C THR A 122 -0.03 11.82 4.16
N SER A 123 -0.90 11.47 5.12
CA SER A 123 -2.33 11.24 4.85
C SER A 123 -3.00 12.48 4.24
N THR A 124 -2.56 13.68 4.63
CA THR A 124 -3.05 14.95 4.07
C THR A 124 -2.65 15.13 2.62
N GLU A 125 -1.40 14.79 2.27
CA GLU A 125 -0.93 14.85 0.88
C GLU A 125 -1.64 13.85 -0.03
N LEU A 126 -1.95 12.66 0.52
CA LEU A 126 -2.71 11.66 -0.20
C LEU A 126 -4.14 12.16 -0.51
N THR A 127 -4.77 12.86 0.45
CA THR A 127 -6.10 13.45 0.25
C THR A 127 -6.09 14.58 -0.77
N ASP A 128 -5.07 15.44 -0.74
CA ASP A 128 -4.90 16.50 -1.72
C ASP A 128 -4.72 15.93 -3.14
N ALA A 129 -3.92 14.85 -3.25
CA ALA A 129 -3.75 14.13 -4.50
C ALA A 129 -5.07 13.51 -4.98
N LEU A 130 -5.85 12.89 -4.07
CA LEU A 130 -7.16 12.34 -4.39
C LEU A 130 -8.10 13.43 -4.92
N GLY A 131 -8.14 14.60 -4.26
CA GLY A 131 -8.91 15.76 -4.73
C GLY A 131 -8.49 16.22 -6.13
N PHE A 132 -7.19 16.18 -6.44
CA PHE A 132 -6.71 16.48 -7.78
C PHE A 132 -7.17 15.47 -8.83
N PHE A 133 -7.11 14.16 -8.53
CA PHE A 133 -7.59 13.11 -9.42
C PHE A 133 -9.11 13.12 -9.61
N LEU A 134 -9.86 13.62 -8.64
CA LEU A 134 -11.31 13.75 -8.72
C LEU A 134 -11.75 14.96 -9.57
N ARG A 135 -10.90 15.97 -9.77
CA ARG A 135 -11.26 17.18 -10.56
C ARG A 135 -11.89 16.90 -11.92
N PRO A 136 -11.43 15.96 -12.76
CA PRO A 136 -12.08 15.69 -14.04
C PRO A 136 -13.52 15.20 -13.89
N LEU A 137 -13.87 14.55 -12.75
CA LEU A 137 -15.24 14.10 -12.44
C LEU A 137 -16.20 15.29 -12.20
N LYS A 138 -15.69 16.49 -11.93
CA LYS A 138 -16.51 17.71 -11.84
C LYS A 138 -17.28 17.95 -13.15
N ARG A 139 -16.70 17.57 -14.31
CA ARG A 139 -17.37 17.65 -15.62
C ARG A 139 -18.57 16.70 -15.75
N LEU A 140 -18.64 15.66 -14.93
CA LEU A 140 -19.73 14.69 -14.86
C LEU A 140 -20.79 15.07 -13.80
N GLY A 141 -20.71 16.27 -13.21
CA GLY A 141 -21.65 16.76 -12.21
C GLY A 141 -21.37 16.28 -10.79
N VAL A 142 -20.23 15.62 -10.52
CA VAL A 142 -19.87 15.17 -9.17
C VAL A 142 -19.35 16.35 -8.35
N PRO A 143 -19.83 16.58 -7.10
CA PRO A 143 -19.37 17.67 -6.23
C PRO A 143 -17.98 17.33 -5.62
N THR A 144 -16.95 17.37 -6.45
CA THR A 144 -15.59 16.95 -6.08
C THR A 144 -14.97 17.79 -4.97
N ASP A 145 -15.36 19.08 -4.92
CA ASP A 145 -14.85 20.02 -3.91
C ASP A 145 -15.42 19.68 -2.52
N ASP A 146 -16.68 19.24 -2.45
CA ASP A 146 -17.31 18.80 -1.20
C ASP A 146 -16.71 17.46 -0.73
N ILE A 147 -16.50 16.54 -1.65
CA ILE A 147 -15.84 15.26 -1.34
C ILE A 147 -14.43 15.49 -0.79
N ALA A 148 -13.63 16.33 -1.43
CA ALA A 148 -12.28 16.64 -0.95
C ALA A 148 -12.31 17.30 0.44
N MET A 149 -13.27 18.17 0.70
CA MET A 149 -13.47 18.79 2.00
C MET A 149 -13.84 17.76 3.08
N VAL A 150 -14.79 16.85 2.79
CA VAL A 150 -15.18 15.79 3.73
C VAL A 150 -13.98 14.93 4.12
N PHE A 151 -13.16 14.52 3.15
CA PHE A 151 -11.94 13.77 3.43
C PHE A 151 -10.94 14.57 4.30
N SER A 152 -10.74 15.83 3.99
CA SER A 152 -9.85 16.70 4.77
C SER A 152 -10.31 16.86 6.22
N LEU A 153 -11.63 17.05 6.43
CA LEU A 153 -12.23 17.11 7.76
C LEU A 153 -12.12 15.78 8.50
N ALA A 154 -12.41 14.67 7.82
CA ALA A 154 -12.31 13.33 8.40
C ALA A 154 -10.90 13.06 8.92
N LEU A 155 -9.85 13.32 8.11
CA LEU A 155 -8.46 13.14 8.52
C LEU A 155 -8.07 14.03 9.70
N ARG A 156 -8.59 15.24 9.74
CA ARG A 156 -8.36 16.15 10.87
C ARG A 156 -9.02 15.67 12.16
N PHE A 157 -10.19 15.04 12.05
CA PHE A 157 -10.92 14.54 13.23
C PHE A 157 -10.45 13.18 13.73
N ILE A 158 -9.74 12.37 12.92
CA ILE A 158 -9.21 11.08 13.36
C ILE A 158 -8.41 11.18 14.67
N PRO A 159 -7.36 12.03 14.80
CA PRO A 159 -6.59 12.09 16.04
C PRO A 159 -7.43 12.60 17.22
N VAL A 160 -8.30 13.57 17.00
CA VAL A 160 -9.16 14.13 18.04
C VAL A 160 -10.17 13.09 18.54
N THR A 161 -10.74 12.30 17.61
CA THR A 161 -11.66 11.21 17.95
C THR A 161 -10.95 10.08 18.69
N ALA A 162 -9.71 9.77 18.30
CA ALA A 162 -8.91 8.76 18.98
C ALA A 162 -8.58 9.15 20.44
N GLU A 163 -8.27 10.41 20.70
CA GLU A 163 -8.08 10.94 22.05
C GLU A 163 -9.37 10.89 22.87
N GLU A 164 -10.51 11.24 22.28
CA GLU A 164 -11.81 11.20 22.95
C GLU A 164 -12.23 9.78 23.26
N PHE A 165 -12.00 8.86 22.32
CA PHE A 165 -12.19 7.42 22.54
C PHE A 165 -11.37 6.93 23.72
N GLY A 166 -10.07 7.28 23.80
CA GLY A 166 -9.21 6.91 24.93
C GLY A 166 -9.77 7.41 26.25
N ARG A 167 -10.17 8.68 26.33
CA ARG A 167 -10.76 9.26 27.55
C ARG A 167 -12.05 8.56 28.00
N VAL A 168 -12.94 8.27 27.06
CA VAL A 168 -14.21 7.57 27.36
C VAL A 168 -13.95 6.14 27.79
N HIS A 169 -13.06 5.45 27.08
CA HIS A 169 -12.65 4.08 27.40
C HIS A 169 -12.09 3.97 28.83
N ASP A 170 -11.14 4.83 29.18
CA ASP A 170 -10.49 4.82 30.49
C ASP A 170 -11.49 5.17 31.61
N ALA A 171 -12.40 6.10 31.35
CA ALA A 171 -13.47 6.44 32.28
C ALA A 171 -14.45 5.27 32.51
N GLN A 172 -14.79 4.51 31.48
CA GLN A 172 -15.65 3.32 31.63
C GLN A 172 -14.92 2.15 32.29
N TRP A 173 -13.63 1.99 32.01
CA TRP A 173 -12.79 1.02 32.69
C TRP A 173 -12.71 1.32 34.20
N ALA A 174 -12.50 2.57 34.59
CA ALA A 174 -12.52 3.01 35.98
C ALA A 174 -13.88 2.77 36.68
N ARG A 175 -14.98 2.68 35.90
CA ARG A 175 -16.32 2.31 36.39
C ARG A 175 -16.57 0.82 36.45
N GLY A 176 -15.55 -0.01 36.16
CA GLY A 176 -15.62 -1.46 36.25
C GLY A 176 -16.12 -2.14 34.97
N ALA A 177 -16.13 -1.44 33.82
CA ALA A 177 -16.43 -2.10 32.55
C ALA A 177 -15.32 -3.08 32.17
N SER A 178 -15.65 -4.37 31.98
CA SER A 178 -14.71 -5.41 31.60
C SER A 178 -14.71 -5.58 30.08
N PHE A 179 -13.63 -5.14 29.40
CA PHE A 179 -13.50 -5.22 27.94
C PHE A 179 -12.83 -6.51 27.47
N ALA A 180 -12.04 -7.15 28.31
CA ALA A 180 -11.24 -8.32 27.97
C ALA A 180 -11.81 -9.64 28.54
N GLU A 181 -12.51 -9.58 29.67
CA GLU A 181 -12.98 -10.74 30.43
C GLU A 181 -14.48 -10.93 30.26
N GLY A 182 -14.96 -12.17 30.41
CA GLY A 182 -16.37 -12.51 30.35
C GLY A 182 -16.84 -13.06 29.00
N SER A 183 -18.13 -13.32 28.92
CA SER A 183 -18.83 -13.81 27.74
C SER A 183 -18.77 -12.78 26.60
N LEU A 184 -18.90 -13.23 25.34
CA LEU A 184 -18.94 -12.35 24.17
C LEU A 184 -20.05 -11.27 24.29
N TRP A 185 -21.20 -11.60 24.86
CA TRP A 185 -22.29 -10.67 25.11
C TRP A 185 -21.94 -9.60 26.15
N GLU A 186 -21.25 -9.96 27.20
CA GLU A 186 -20.78 -9.03 28.23
C GLU A 186 -19.75 -8.06 27.66
N ARG A 187 -18.83 -8.56 26.86
CA ARG A 187 -17.84 -7.74 26.17
C ARG A 187 -18.51 -6.77 25.19
N LEU A 188 -19.46 -7.22 24.38
CA LEU A 188 -20.23 -6.34 23.48
C LEU A 188 -20.96 -5.24 24.26
N ARG A 189 -21.57 -5.58 25.40
CA ARG A 189 -22.26 -4.60 26.27
C ARG A 189 -21.25 -3.59 26.83
N ALA A 190 -20.08 -4.03 27.25
CA ALA A 190 -19.01 -3.13 27.70
C ALA A 190 -18.58 -2.16 26.59
N TRP A 191 -18.42 -2.63 25.35
CA TRP A 191 -18.11 -1.77 24.21
C TRP A 191 -19.23 -0.76 23.88
N GLN A 192 -20.50 -1.12 24.07
CA GLN A 192 -21.62 -0.18 23.90
C GLN A 192 -21.51 1.02 24.84
N THR A 193 -21.04 0.84 26.08
CA THR A 193 -20.89 1.95 27.04
C THR A 193 -19.85 2.97 26.61
N VAL A 194 -18.91 2.60 25.73
CA VAL A 194 -17.93 3.52 25.13
C VAL A 194 -18.44 4.10 23.83
N LEU A 195 -19.02 3.27 22.96
CA LEU A 195 -19.43 3.71 21.62
C LEU A 195 -20.59 4.70 21.65
N ILE A 196 -21.59 4.49 22.52
CA ILE A 196 -22.76 5.38 22.55
C ILE A 196 -22.37 6.82 22.92
N PRO A 197 -21.66 7.08 24.03
CA PRO A 197 -21.22 8.44 24.35
C PRO A 197 -20.30 9.06 23.28
N LEU A 198 -19.44 8.24 22.69
CA LEU A 198 -18.55 8.69 21.62
C LEU A 198 -19.35 9.18 20.40
N PHE A 199 -20.32 8.40 19.92
CA PHE A 199 -21.16 8.80 18.80
C PHE A 199 -21.97 10.07 19.11
N VAL A 200 -22.56 10.17 20.31
CA VAL A 200 -23.29 11.38 20.73
C VAL A 200 -22.33 12.61 20.71
N GLY A 201 -21.10 12.44 21.18
CA GLY A 201 -20.08 13.48 21.14
C GLY A 201 -19.74 13.90 19.71
N LEU A 202 -19.56 12.92 18.81
CA LEU A 202 -19.28 13.18 17.40
C LEU A 202 -20.40 13.92 16.69
N PHE A 203 -21.68 13.53 16.90
CA PHE A 203 -22.83 14.24 16.33
C PHE A 203 -22.93 15.67 16.83
N ARG A 204 -22.78 15.91 18.13
CA ARG A 204 -22.76 17.28 18.68
C ARG A 204 -21.65 18.14 18.05
N ARG A 205 -20.49 17.54 17.80
CA ARG A 205 -19.37 18.23 17.14
C ARG A 205 -19.69 18.53 15.67
N ALA A 206 -20.34 17.57 14.96
CA ALA A 206 -20.77 17.76 13.59
C ALA A 206 -21.79 18.91 13.48
N ASP A 207 -22.79 18.95 14.38
CA ASP A 207 -23.78 20.02 14.42
C ASP A 207 -23.11 21.40 14.69
N SER A 208 -22.22 21.45 15.66
CA SER A 208 -21.47 22.69 15.96
C SER A 208 -20.61 23.17 14.79
N LEU A 209 -20.01 22.21 14.06
CA LEU A 209 -19.23 22.52 12.87
C LEU A 209 -20.13 23.01 11.74
N ALA A 210 -21.28 22.38 11.51
CA ALA A 210 -22.25 22.79 10.49
C ALA A 210 -22.70 24.24 10.73
N VAL A 211 -23.11 24.57 11.96
CA VAL A 211 -23.49 25.95 12.34
C VAL A 211 -22.35 26.93 12.11
N ALA A 212 -21.10 26.55 12.47
CA ALA A 212 -19.95 27.40 12.25
C ALA A 212 -19.61 27.60 10.75
N MET A 213 -19.88 26.61 9.93
CA MET A 213 -19.70 26.68 8.46
C MET A 213 -20.77 27.59 7.84
N ASP A 214 -22.02 27.43 8.23
CA ASP A 214 -23.12 28.28 7.78
C ASP A 214 -22.90 29.76 8.15
N ALA A 215 -22.44 30.02 9.39
CA ALA A 215 -22.09 31.36 9.84
C ALA A 215 -20.94 32.00 9.04
N ARG A 216 -20.11 31.17 8.38
CA ARG A 216 -19.03 31.62 7.50
C ARG A 216 -19.44 31.61 6.02
N CYS A 217 -20.72 31.49 5.72
CA CYS A 217 -21.28 31.43 4.37
C CYS A 217 -20.65 30.32 3.51
N TYR A 218 -20.30 29.18 4.11
CA TYR A 218 -19.79 28.04 3.36
C TYR A 218 -20.91 27.44 2.48
N GLY A 219 -20.63 27.31 1.20
CA GLY A 219 -21.62 26.78 0.25
C GLY A 219 -22.63 27.81 -0.26
N ALA A 220 -22.42 29.11 -0.02
CA ALA A 220 -23.27 30.14 -0.56
C ALA A 220 -23.35 30.02 -2.10
N PRO A 221 -24.55 30.11 -2.71
CA PRO A 221 -24.70 30.10 -4.14
C PRO A 221 -23.92 31.31 -4.73
N ASP A 222 -23.38 31.16 -5.90
CA ASP A 222 -22.65 32.18 -6.67
C ASP A 222 -21.25 32.59 -6.15
N VAL A 223 -20.71 31.88 -5.16
CA VAL A 223 -19.33 32.11 -4.69
C VAL A 223 -18.40 30.99 -5.14
N GLU A 224 -17.42 31.30 -5.98
CA GLU A 224 -16.37 30.35 -6.31
C GLU A 224 -15.46 30.09 -5.09
N ARG A 225 -15.32 28.82 -4.74
CA ARG A 225 -14.49 28.41 -3.61
C ARG A 225 -13.01 28.50 -3.99
N THR A 226 -12.25 29.24 -3.21
CA THR A 226 -10.81 29.35 -3.33
C THR A 226 -10.11 28.51 -2.26
N SER A 227 -8.98 27.90 -2.61
CA SER A 227 -8.15 27.17 -1.65
C SER A 227 -7.11 28.13 -1.05
N LEU A 228 -6.97 28.14 0.27
CA LEU A 228 -5.98 28.96 0.98
C LEU A 228 -4.54 28.58 0.60
N ALA A 229 -4.29 27.30 0.29
CA ALA A 229 -2.99 26.81 -0.13
C ALA A 229 -3.17 25.97 -1.40
N PRO A 230 -3.34 26.61 -2.59
CA PRO A 230 -3.43 25.87 -3.84
C PRO A 230 -2.08 25.19 -4.08
N ARG A 231 -2.03 23.88 -3.96
CA ARG A 231 -0.86 23.12 -4.43
C ARG A 231 -0.88 23.12 -5.96
N ALA A 232 -0.12 24.04 -6.52
CA ALA A 232 0.12 24.06 -7.96
C ALA A 232 1.00 22.86 -8.31
N PHE A 233 0.60 22.12 -9.33
CA PHE A 233 1.41 21.05 -9.90
C PHE A 233 2.68 21.70 -10.49
N SER A 234 3.81 21.53 -9.83
CA SER A 234 5.07 22.08 -10.32
C SER A 234 5.43 21.40 -11.63
N GLY A 235 5.91 22.16 -12.62
CA GLY A 235 6.38 21.60 -13.89
C GLY A 235 7.45 20.51 -13.69
N ARG A 236 8.28 20.65 -12.65
CA ARG A 236 9.28 19.62 -12.26
C ARG A 236 8.60 18.32 -11.82
N SER A 237 7.52 18.39 -11.03
CA SER A 237 6.76 17.21 -10.60
C SER A 237 6.08 16.52 -11.78
N GLY A 238 5.56 17.32 -12.75
CA GLY A 238 4.98 16.79 -13.99
C GLY A 238 6.03 16.07 -14.84
N LEU A 239 7.22 16.63 -14.95
CA LEU A 239 8.34 16.03 -15.70
C LEU A 239 8.80 14.72 -15.06
N VAL A 240 8.98 14.67 -13.74
CA VAL A 240 9.36 13.45 -13.01
C VAL A 240 8.30 12.36 -13.20
N LEU A 241 7.02 12.73 -13.12
CA LEU A 241 5.90 11.80 -13.31
C LEU A 241 5.87 11.28 -14.76
N ALA A 242 6.03 12.15 -15.76
CA ALA A 242 6.06 11.78 -17.17
C ALA A 242 7.25 10.85 -17.48
N VAL A 243 8.44 11.18 -17.00
CA VAL A 243 9.65 10.35 -17.18
C VAL A 243 9.48 9.00 -16.50
N GLY A 244 8.98 8.96 -15.26
CA GLY A 244 8.70 7.72 -14.54
C GLY A 244 7.67 6.84 -15.25
N LEU A 245 6.62 7.44 -15.79
CA LEU A 245 5.55 6.73 -16.50
C LEU A 245 6.05 6.21 -17.85
N LEU A 246 6.81 7.00 -18.60
CA LEU A 246 7.44 6.58 -19.85
C LEU A 246 8.47 5.46 -19.62
N ALA A 247 9.27 5.54 -18.58
CA ALA A 247 10.19 4.48 -18.20
C ALA A 247 9.44 3.18 -17.85
N CYS A 248 8.35 3.26 -17.09
CA CYS A 248 7.51 2.11 -16.76
C CYS A 248 6.82 1.50 -17.98
N ILE A 249 6.28 2.32 -18.89
CA ILE A 249 5.64 1.85 -20.13
C ILE A 249 6.70 1.28 -21.08
N GLY A 250 7.83 1.94 -21.24
CA GLY A 250 8.94 1.46 -22.06
C GLY A 250 9.45 0.10 -21.61
N LEU A 251 9.61 -0.09 -20.29
CA LEU A 251 9.96 -1.38 -19.69
C LEU A 251 8.89 -2.45 -19.91
N ALA A 252 7.61 -2.08 -19.83
CA ALA A 252 6.50 -3.02 -20.01
C ALA A 252 6.31 -3.46 -21.47
N VAL A 253 6.68 -2.62 -22.43
CA VAL A 253 6.53 -2.91 -23.88
C VAL A 253 7.78 -3.61 -24.44
N TRP A 254 8.96 -3.30 -23.91
CA TRP A 254 10.23 -3.81 -24.45
C TRP A 254 10.64 -5.16 -23.84
N LEU A 255 10.08 -5.57 -22.69
CA LEU A 255 10.38 -6.80 -21.93
C LEU A 255 9.19 -7.72 -21.78
#